data_b4c07ae879822bf5d509997224a1e467
#
_entry.id   b4c07ae879822bf5d509997224a1e467
#
_cell.length_a   1.000
_cell.length_b   1.000
_cell.length_c   1.000
_cell.angle_alpha   90.00
_cell.angle_beta   90.00
_cell.angle_gamma   90.00
#
_symmetry.space_group_name_H-M   'P 1'
#
loop_
_entity.id
_entity.type
_entity.pdbx_description
1 polymer ?
#
loop_
_entity_poly.entity_id
_entity_poly.type
_entity_poly.pdbx_seq_one_letter_code
_entity_poly.pdbx_strand_id
1 'polypeptide(L)'
;YRDAVYSNDYEENPLLALAFQREIINHIIPTVNPDLIHCNDWMTGLIPAAARRLGIPSLFTVHNIHTYDVTLARMEDAGIDAAEFWKYLYYSRVPYNYEETRSTNPVDLQTSGVFAAHFINTVSLTFLEEIVRGEHGFVPRNLRSEMVSKRLADCAVGILNAPDFSYDPAVDDVLTQRYDAENAAAAKRENKRVFQEKVGLTVDPDAPLFFWPSRLDPVQKGPELLTNILYKTLEKYHKQNMQLVLVANGAYQRHFRDILQMHDLYGRLSVCDFDERLSRQAYASSDFLLMPSRFEPCGLPQMIGVIYGSLPLVHDTGGLHDTVEHINLKAGTGNGFVFRRYSNEGLAWAIDEAMRFWQEPAEVRAREVTRIMLDGKARFNHNVCAQHYIDIYEKMLRRKLVKPF
;
A
#
# COMPACT_ATOMS: atom_id res chain seq x y z
N TYR A 1 -15.22 -13.36 -17.25
CA TYR A 1 -15.21 -12.64 -15.98
C TYR A 1 -14.35 -13.44 -15.02
N ARG A 2 -13.36 -12.80 -14.38
CA ARG A 2 -12.47 -13.41 -13.40
C ARG A 2 -12.80 -12.85 -12.02
N ASP A 3 -12.77 -13.71 -11.02
CA ASP A 3 -13.01 -13.34 -9.64
C ASP A 3 -11.78 -12.69 -8.98
N ALA A 4 -10.61 -12.70 -9.67
CA ALA A 4 -9.36 -12.13 -9.20
C ALA A 4 -8.60 -11.41 -10.33
N VAL A 5 -7.91 -10.31 -9.99
CA VAL A 5 -7.07 -9.51 -10.91
C VAL A 5 -5.89 -10.34 -11.44
N TYR A 6 -5.29 -11.16 -10.57
CA TYR A 6 -4.19 -12.06 -10.93
C TYR A 6 -4.68 -13.51 -10.97
N SER A 7 -4.23 -14.25 -12.00
CA SER A 7 -4.41 -15.69 -12.05
C SER A 7 -3.47 -16.38 -11.06
N ASN A 8 -3.92 -17.53 -10.53
CA ASN A 8 -3.05 -18.45 -9.80
C ASN A 8 -2.06 -19.18 -10.74
N ASP A 9 -2.32 -19.15 -12.05
CA ASP A 9 -1.39 -19.65 -13.06
C ASP A 9 -0.38 -18.54 -13.39
N TYR A 10 0.88 -18.81 -13.06
CA TYR A 10 1.99 -17.86 -13.27
C TYR A 10 2.17 -17.48 -14.75
N GLU A 11 1.93 -18.40 -15.68
CA GLU A 11 2.08 -18.18 -17.13
C GLU A 11 0.91 -17.37 -17.75
N GLU A 12 -0.25 -17.35 -17.12
CA GLU A 12 -1.42 -16.65 -17.61
C GLU A 12 -1.33 -15.13 -17.42
N ASN A 13 -0.70 -14.67 -16.35
CA ASN A 13 -0.58 -13.24 -16.06
C ASN A 13 0.21 -12.45 -17.13
N PRO A 14 1.38 -12.92 -17.62
CA PRO A 14 2.09 -12.27 -18.71
C PRO A 14 1.28 -12.24 -20.01
N LEU A 15 0.54 -13.30 -20.33
CA LEU A 15 -0.29 -13.34 -21.55
C LEU A 15 -1.41 -12.29 -21.52
N LEU A 16 -2.06 -12.13 -20.37
CA LEU A 16 -3.05 -11.06 -20.19
C LEU A 16 -2.43 -9.67 -20.33
N ALA A 17 -1.27 -9.45 -19.71
CA ALA A 17 -0.57 -8.18 -19.80
C ALA A 17 -0.15 -7.88 -21.24
N LEU A 18 0.32 -8.87 -21.99
CA LEU A 18 0.64 -8.70 -23.42
C LEU A 18 -0.60 -8.40 -24.26
N ALA A 19 -1.72 -9.12 -24.04
CA ALA A 19 -2.96 -8.86 -24.74
C ALA A 19 -3.49 -7.44 -24.47
N PHE A 20 -3.45 -6.99 -23.23
CA PHE A 20 -3.83 -5.62 -22.87
C PHE A 20 -2.93 -4.58 -23.55
N GLN A 21 -1.62 -4.75 -23.48
CA GLN A 21 -0.65 -3.84 -24.09
C GLN A 21 -0.76 -3.81 -25.62
N ARG A 22 -1.04 -4.96 -26.26
CA ARG A 22 -1.34 -5.04 -27.70
C ARG A 22 -2.48 -4.11 -28.09
N GLU A 23 -3.60 -4.18 -27.39
CA GLU A 23 -4.76 -3.33 -27.68
C GLU A 23 -4.43 -1.85 -27.49
N ILE A 24 -3.69 -1.51 -26.45
CA ILE A 24 -3.27 -0.12 -26.21
C ILE A 24 -2.35 0.38 -27.32
N ILE A 25 -1.30 -0.39 -27.67
CA ILE A 25 -0.29 0.03 -28.67
C ILE A 25 -0.88 0.07 -30.07
N ASN A 26 -1.63 -0.96 -30.47
CA ASN A 26 -2.09 -1.10 -31.85
C ASN A 26 -3.38 -0.32 -32.15
N HIS A 27 -4.22 -0.07 -31.15
CA HIS A 27 -5.56 0.50 -31.38
C HIS A 27 -5.84 1.77 -30.59
N ILE A 28 -5.58 1.78 -29.28
CA ILE A 28 -5.97 2.93 -28.44
C ILE A 28 -5.08 4.15 -28.70
N ILE A 29 -3.76 3.98 -28.70
CA ILE A 29 -2.83 5.10 -28.94
C ILE A 29 -3.08 5.73 -30.31
N PRO A 30 -3.15 4.97 -31.43
CA PRO A 30 -3.42 5.56 -32.75
C PRO A 30 -4.79 6.24 -32.86
N THR A 31 -5.81 5.69 -32.19
CA THR A 31 -7.18 6.22 -32.26
C THR A 31 -7.35 7.49 -31.43
N VAL A 32 -6.79 7.50 -30.19
CA VAL A 32 -6.95 8.62 -29.24
C VAL A 32 -5.96 9.73 -29.53
N ASN A 33 -4.77 9.40 -30.05
CA ASN A 33 -3.64 10.33 -30.25
C ASN A 33 -3.38 11.20 -29.01
N PRO A 34 -3.04 10.60 -27.84
CA PRO A 34 -2.99 11.30 -26.58
C PRO A 34 -1.78 12.26 -26.50
N ASP A 35 -1.94 13.36 -25.76
CA ASP A 35 -0.83 14.28 -25.45
C ASP A 35 0.17 13.68 -24.42
N LEU A 36 -0.30 12.74 -23.61
CA LEU A 36 0.49 12.08 -22.56
C LEU A 36 -0.12 10.70 -22.26
N ILE A 37 0.73 9.75 -21.89
CA ILE A 37 0.32 8.43 -21.44
C ILE A 37 0.79 8.20 -20.01
N HIS A 38 -0.10 7.71 -19.14
CA HIS A 38 0.24 7.27 -17.80
C HIS A 38 0.10 5.76 -17.66
N CYS A 39 1.19 5.09 -17.33
CA CYS A 39 1.33 3.64 -17.22
C CYS A 39 1.53 3.21 -15.76
N ASN A 40 1.13 1.99 -15.40
CA ASN A 40 1.20 1.47 -14.04
C ASN A 40 1.76 0.05 -14.03
N ASP A 41 2.90 -0.13 -13.37
CA ASP A 41 3.59 -1.40 -13.14
C ASP A 41 3.93 -2.20 -14.42
N TRP A 42 4.56 -3.34 -14.23
CA TRP A 42 5.05 -4.25 -15.28
C TRP A 42 4.00 -4.63 -16.33
N MET A 43 2.73 -4.68 -15.96
CA MET A 43 1.61 -5.00 -16.86
C MET A 43 1.43 -3.99 -17.99
N THR A 44 2.06 -2.83 -17.87
CA THR A 44 2.05 -1.75 -18.88
C THR A 44 3.46 -1.35 -19.34
N GLY A 45 4.46 -2.18 -19.02
CA GLY A 45 5.89 -1.85 -19.17
C GLY A 45 6.39 -1.65 -20.61
N LEU A 46 5.68 -2.17 -21.63
CA LEU A 46 6.03 -1.95 -23.05
C LEU A 46 5.46 -0.63 -23.61
N ILE A 47 4.38 -0.12 -23.02
CA ILE A 47 3.68 1.06 -23.53
C ILE A 47 4.58 2.30 -23.55
N PRO A 48 5.40 2.59 -22.51
CA PRO A 48 6.33 3.72 -22.55
C PRO A 48 7.34 3.65 -23.71
N ALA A 49 7.82 2.46 -24.08
CA ALA A 49 8.73 2.27 -25.20
C ALA A 49 8.07 2.58 -26.55
N ALA A 50 6.84 2.10 -26.77
CA ALA A 50 6.04 2.41 -27.93
C ALA A 50 5.69 3.92 -27.99
N ALA A 51 5.30 4.52 -26.87
CA ALA A 51 5.02 5.94 -26.76
C ALA A 51 6.25 6.80 -27.10
N ARG A 52 7.43 6.40 -26.62
CA ARG A 52 8.71 7.10 -26.90
C ARG A 52 9.04 7.12 -28.38
N ARG A 53 8.82 6.01 -29.09
CA ARG A 53 8.96 5.98 -30.56
C ARG A 53 8.06 7.01 -31.25
N LEU A 54 6.85 7.20 -30.74
CA LEU A 54 5.87 8.13 -31.29
C LEU A 54 6.07 9.58 -30.83
N GLY A 55 7.04 9.84 -29.97
CA GLY A 55 7.27 11.17 -29.37
C GLY A 55 6.22 11.59 -28.35
N ILE A 56 5.45 10.66 -27.81
CA ILE A 56 4.43 10.91 -26.80
C ILE A 56 5.06 10.81 -25.41
N PRO A 57 4.98 11.86 -24.56
CA PRO A 57 5.48 11.81 -23.19
C PRO A 57 4.75 10.74 -22.38
N SER A 58 5.49 10.02 -21.52
CA SER A 58 4.90 9.00 -20.66
C SER A 58 5.37 9.14 -19.21
N LEU A 59 4.42 8.97 -18.28
CA LEU A 59 4.63 8.76 -16.85
C LEU A 59 4.49 7.28 -16.54
N PHE A 60 5.37 6.72 -15.70
CA PHE A 60 5.30 5.33 -15.27
C PHE A 60 5.27 5.24 -13.75
N THR A 61 4.16 4.77 -13.19
CA THR A 61 4.01 4.57 -11.75
C THR A 61 4.48 3.17 -11.35
N VAL A 62 5.38 3.11 -10.39
CA VAL A 62 5.86 1.89 -9.75
C VAL A 62 5.13 1.72 -8.42
N HIS A 63 4.07 0.89 -8.42
CA HIS A 63 3.33 0.54 -7.21
C HIS A 63 4.02 -0.55 -6.42
N ASN A 64 4.73 -1.45 -7.14
CA ASN A 64 5.47 -2.56 -6.58
C ASN A 64 6.68 -2.87 -7.47
N ILE A 65 7.56 -3.76 -7.00
CA ILE A 65 8.77 -4.17 -7.72
C ILE A 65 8.62 -5.49 -8.46
N HIS A 66 7.41 -6.05 -8.54
CA HIS A 66 7.16 -7.27 -9.32
C HIS A 66 7.38 -7.03 -10.80
N THR A 67 7.91 -8.02 -11.49
CA THR A 67 8.15 -7.98 -12.93
C THR A 67 8.00 -9.36 -13.56
N TYR A 68 7.99 -9.38 -14.90
CA TYR A 68 8.10 -10.58 -15.71
C TYR A 68 9.06 -10.33 -16.88
N ASP A 69 9.77 -11.39 -17.25
CA ASP A 69 10.65 -11.38 -18.43
C ASP A 69 9.93 -11.92 -19.66
N VAL A 70 10.03 -11.20 -20.77
CA VAL A 70 9.40 -11.58 -22.05
C VAL A 70 10.37 -11.38 -23.20
N THR A 71 10.48 -12.35 -24.12
CA THR A 71 11.26 -12.19 -25.36
C THR A 71 10.51 -11.39 -26.43
N LEU A 72 11.22 -10.76 -27.36
CA LEU A 72 10.60 -10.07 -28.50
C LEU A 72 9.74 -11.03 -29.33
N ALA A 73 10.20 -12.27 -29.54
CA ALA A 73 9.42 -13.30 -30.23
C ALA A 73 8.05 -13.53 -29.58
N ARG A 74 8.00 -13.62 -28.24
CA ARG A 74 6.73 -13.80 -27.52
C ARG A 74 5.82 -12.57 -27.62
N MET A 75 6.38 -11.35 -27.72
CA MET A 75 5.60 -10.14 -27.98
C MET A 75 4.98 -10.17 -29.38
N GLU A 76 5.75 -10.59 -30.38
CA GLU A 76 5.27 -10.74 -31.77
C GLU A 76 4.19 -11.81 -31.90
N ASP A 77 4.39 -12.98 -31.24
CA ASP A 77 3.39 -14.05 -31.18
C ASP A 77 2.08 -13.56 -30.52
N ALA A 78 2.16 -12.59 -29.62
CA ALA A 78 1.01 -11.92 -29.02
C ALA A 78 0.41 -10.81 -29.92
N GLY A 79 1.00 -10.52 -31.08
CA GLY A 79 0.54 -9.50 -32.03
C GLY A 79 1.04 -8.09 -31.77
N ILE A 80 2.17 -7.94 -31.06
CA ILE A 80 2.85 -6.66 -30.82
C ILE A 80 4.04 -6.57 -31.77
N ASP A 81 4.11 -5.55 -32.64
CA ASP A 81 5.27 -5.31 -33.50
C ASP A 81 6.44 -4.74 -32.69
N ALA A 82 7.18 -5.63 -32.05
CA ALA A 82 8.29 -5.26 -31.21
C ALA A 82 9.46 -4.63 -31.98
N ALA A 83 9.60 -4.90 -33.28
CA ALA A 83 10.66 -4.34 -34.13
C ALA A 83 10.60 -2.80 -34.19
N GLU A 84 9.43 -2.22 -34.03
CA GLU A 84 9.20 -0.80 -34.07
C GLU A 84 9.81 -0.03 -32.88
N PHE A 85 9.95 -0.65 -31.69
CA PHE A 85 10.39 0.02 -30.47
C PHE A 85 11.39 -0.75 -29.61
N TRP A 86 11.93 -1.88 -30.11
CA TRP A 86 12.86 -2.73 -29.36
C TRP A 86 14.07 -1.99 -28.76
N LYS A 87 14.55 -0.94 -29.38
CA LYS A 87 15.68 -0.13 -28.90
C LYS A 87 15.39 0.65 -27.60
N TYR A 88 14.12 0.78 -27.23
CA TYR A 88 13.66 1.48 -26.05
C TYR A 88 13.29 0.52 -24.90
N LEU A 89 13.59 -0.79 -25.05
CA LEU A 89 13.35 -1.80 -24.01
C LEU A 89 14.61 -2.09 -23.21
N TYR A 90 14.45 -2.59 -22.00
CA TYR A 90 15.54 -2.98 -21.12
C TYR A 90 15.75 -4.49 -21.15
N TYR A 91 16.92 -4.92 -21.56
CA TYR A 91 17.28 -6.32 -21.78
C TYR A 91 18.15 -6.89 -20.66
N SER A 92 18.09 -8.20 -20.46
CA SER A 92 18.98 -8.92 -19.55
C SER A 92 20.46 -8.80 -19.95
N ARG A 93 20.75 -8.65 -21.25
CA ARG A 93 22.09 -8.40 -21.82
C ARG A 93 21.98 -7.28 -22.84
N VAL A 94 23.05 -6.50 -23.01
CA VAL A 94 23.08 -5.45 -24.03
C VAL A 94 22.75 -6.06 -25.40
N PRO A 95 21.70 -5.59 -26.10
CA PRO A 95 21.30 -6.14 -27.38
C PRO A 95 22.27 -5.71 -28.48
N TYR A 96 22.68 -6.65 -29.34
CA TYR A 96 23.56 -6.36 -30.47
C TYR A 96 22.74 -5.96 -31.71
N ASN A 97 21.81 -6.82 -32.13
CA ASN A 97 20.87 -6.53 -33.19
C ASN A 97 19.53 -7.20 -32.90
N TYR A 98 18.53 -6.92 -33.72
CA TYR A 98 17.17 -7.42 -33.51
C TYR A 98 17.09 -8.95 -33.60
N GLU A 99 17.64 -9.53 -34.64
CA GLU A 99 17.52 -10.96 -34.93
C GLU A 99 18.14 -11.84 -33.85
N GLU A 100 19.35 -11.49 -33.39
CA GLU A 100 20.01 -12.22 -32.31
C GLU A 100 19.29 -12.04 -30.94
N THR A 101 18.70 -10.84 -30.73
CA THR A 101 18.03 -10.50 -29.50
C THR A 101 16.64 -11.14 -29.39
N ARG A 102 15.97 -11.31 -30.52
CA ARG A 102 14.54 -11.64 -30.67
C ARG A 102 14.09 -12.82 -29.78
N SER A 103 14.84 -13.93 -29.77
CA SER A 103 14.42 -15.17 -29.09
C SER A 103 15.24 -15.52 -27.86
N THR A 104 16.42 -14.90 -27.66
CA THR A 104 17.42 -15.35 -26.67
C THR A 104 17.74 -14.33 -25.58
N ASN A 105 17.27 -13.10 -25.71
CA ASN A 105 17.58 -12.03 -24.77
C ASN A 105 16.28 -11.41 -24.24
N PRO A 106 15.79 -11.86 -23.08
CA PRO A 106 14.53 -11.39 -22.56
C PRO A 106 14.59 -9.94 -22.09
N VAL A 107 13.43 -9.32 -22.11
CA VAL A 107 13.14 -7.95 -21.65
C VAL A 107 12.46 -8.03 -20.29
N ASP A 108 12.98 -7.33 -19.32
CA ASP A 108 12.30 -7.09 -18.05
C ASP A 108 11.24 -6.01 -18.22
N LEU A 109 9.97 -6.34 -17.98
CA LEU A 109 8.84 -5.45 -18.26
C LEU A 109 8.81 -4.23 -17.33
N GLN A 110 9.08 -4.40 -16.03
CA GLN A 110 9.08 -3.30 -15.06
C GLN A 110 10.23 -2.34 -15.32
N THR A 111 11.43 -2.87 -15.51
CA THR A 111 12.62 -2.05 -15.80
C THR A 111 12.50 -1.35 -17.15
N SER A 112 11.88 -2.00 -18.15
CA SER A 112 11.60 -1.37 -19.46
C SER A 112 10.66 -0.19 -19.32
N GLY A 113 9.62 -0.30 -18.52
CA GLY A 113 8.70 0.80 -18.23
C GLY A 113 9.43 2.00 -17.62
N VAL A 114 10.25 1.76 -16.59
CA VAL A 114 11.08 2.79 -15.95
C VAL A 114 12.10 3.40 -16.92
N PHE A 115 12.81 2.57 -17.69
CA PHE A 115 13.82 3.00 -18.65
C PHE A 115 13.22 3.88 -19.76
N ALA A 116 12.13 3.43 -20.38
CA ALA A 116 11.52 4.11 -21.52
C ALA A 116 10.72 5.36 -21.16
N ALA A 117 10.09 5.39 -19.99
CA ALA A 117 9.26 6.52 -19.57
C ALA A 117 10.06 7.83 -19.47
N HIS A 118 9.41 8.96 -19.67
CA HIS A 118 10.01 10.28 -19.49
C HIS A 118 10.10 10.64 -18.00
N PHE A 119 9.04 10.37 -17.28
CA PHE A 119 8.97 10.53 -15.82
C PHE A 119 8.51 9.24 -15.18
N ILE A 120 8.93 9.03 -13.94
CA ILE A 120 8.43 7.95 -13.08
C ILE A 120 7.91 8.51 -11.77
N ASN A 121 6.98 7.82 -11.15
CA ASN A 121 6.69 8.00 -9.75
C ASN A 121 6.58 6.66 -9.03
N THR A 122 6.93 6.68 -7.75
CA THR A 122 6.54 5.65 -6.79
C THR A 122 5.34 6.13 -5.98
N VAL A 123 4.76 5.24 -5.19
CA VAL A 123 3.60 5.55 -4.37
C VAL A 123 3.94 6.07 -2.97
N SER A 124 5.20 6.45 -2.75
CA SER A 124 5.68 7.29 -1.65
C SER A 124 7.08 7.82 -1.96
N LEU A 125 7.42 8.98 -1.39
CA LEU A 125 8.75 9.56 -1.56
C LEU A 125 9.82 8.74 -0.84
N THR A 126 9.53 8.35 0.40
CA THR A 126 10.47 7.55 1.20
C THR A 126 10.78 6.21 0.56
N PHE A 127 9.78 5.51 -0.01
CA PHE A 127 10.04 4.26 -0.74
C PHE A 127 10.96 4.46 -1.95
N LEU A 128 10.78 5.55 -2.71
CA LEU A 128 11.70 5.92 -3.79
C LEU A 128 13.13 6.11 -3.27
N GLU A 129 13.31 6.87 -2.20
CA GLU A 129 14.62 7.16 -1.62
C GLU A 129 15.28 5.89 -1.03
N GLU A 130 14.51 5.02 -0.37
CA GLU A 130 14.98 3.72 0.13
C GLU A 130 15.51 2.83 -1.02
N ILE A 131 14.78 2.77 -2.15
CA ILE A 131 15.23 2.05 -3.34
C ILE A 131 16.53 2.66 -3.88
N VAL A 132 16.57 3.96 -4.06
CA VAL A 132 17.73 4.69 -4.60
C VAL A 132 18.98 4.47 -3.73
N ARG A 133 18.84 4.52 -2.40
CA ARG A 133 19.92 4.25 -1.44
C ARG A 133 20.31 2.77 -1.38
N GLY A 134 19.45 1.85 -1.88
CA GLY A 134 19.68 0.41 -1.87
C GLY A 134 19.43 -0.25 -0.53
N GLU A 135 18.52 0.29 0.24
CA GLU A 135 18.13 -0.25 1.53
C GLU A 135 17.33 -1.55 1.40
N HIS A 136 16.76 -1.80 0.21
CA HIS A 136 15.99 -2.99 -0.11
C HIS A 136 16.78 -3.97 -1.00
N GLY A 137 17.42 -4.96 -0.40
CA GLY A 137 18.22 -5.96 -1.12
C GLY A 137 17.44 -6.86 -2.10
N PHE A 138 16.11 -6.86 -2.03
CA PHE A 138 15.23 -7.61 -2.93
C PHE A 138 14.92 -6.85 -4.24
N VAL A 139 15.23 -5.55 -4.33
CA VAL A 139 15.02 -4.77 -5.57
C VAL A 139 16.09 -5.15 -6.58
N PRO A 140 15.72 -5.57 -7.81
CA PRO A 140 16.68 -5.90 -8.86
C PRO A 140 17.64 -4.74 -9.15
N ARG A 141 18.93 -5.06 -9.30
CA ARG A 141 19.96 -4.03 -9.54
C ARG A 141 19.68 -3.17 -10.76
N ASN A 142 19.13 -3.76 -11.80
CA ASN A 142 18.78 -3.09 -13.06
C ASN A 142 17.71 -2.02 -12.81
N LEU A 143 16.60 -2.42 -12.18
CA LEU A 143 15.51 -1.53 -11.82
C LEU A 143 15.99 -0.38 -10.94
N ARG A 144 16.77 -0.71 -9.90
CA ARG A 144 17.38 0.31 -9.03
C ARG A 144 18.25 1.29 -9.80
N SER A 145 19.12 0.81 -10.69
CA SER A 145 20.01 1.68 -11.49
C SER A 145 19.24 2.67 -12.33
N GLU A 146 18.17 2.22 -12.99
CA GLU A 146 17.29 3.10 -13.78
C GLU A 146 16.54 4.10 -12.91
N MET A 147 16.04 3.70 -11.74
CA MET A 147 15.38 4.61 -10.80
C MET A 147 16.36 5.67 -10.25
N VAL A 148 17.62 5.30 -9.97
CA VAL A 148 18.69 6.25 -9.61
C VAL A 148 18.91 7.25 -10.73
N SER A 149 19.01 6.80 -11.99
CA SER A 149 19.20 7.67 -13.16
C SER A 149 18.02 8.66 -13.30
N LYS A 150 16.78 8.20 -13.14
CA LYS A 150 15.58 9.07 -13.16
C LYS A 150 15.59 10.08 -12.01
N ARG A 151 15.99 9.66 -10.80
CA ARG A 151 16.05 10.53 -9.63
C ARG A 151 17.09 11.64 -9.79
N LEU A 152 18.27 11.31 -10.31
CA LEU A 152 19.33 12.28 -10.60
C LEU A 152 18.95 13.27 -11.70
N ALA A 153 18.12 12.86 -12.65
CA ALA A 153 17.61 13.69 -13.74
C ALA A 153 16.39 14.55 -13.36
N ASP A 154 15.97 14.57 -12.09
CA ASP A 154 14.73 15.22 -11.61
C ASP A 154 13.45 14.74 -12.36
N CYS A 155 13.47 13.46 -12.76
CA CYS A 155 12.36 12.79 -13.46
C CYS A 155 11.72 11.68 -12.62
N ALA A 156 11.92 11.69 -11.30
CA ALA A 156 11.33 10.72 -10.36
C ALA A 156 10.76 11.44 -9.14
N VAL A 157 9.53 11.10 -8.76
CA VAL A 157 8.82 11.66 -7.59
C VAL A 157 8.10 10.57 -6.79
N GLY A 158 7.72 10.88 -5.56
CA GLY A 158 6.79 10.08 -4.77
C GLY A 158 5.41 10.72 -4.78
N ILE A 159 4.36 9.98 -5.09
CA ILE A 159 2.96 10.43 -5.02
C ILE A 159 2.15 9.39 -4.27
N LEU A 160 1.66 9.73 -3.09
CA LEU A 160 0.86 8.82 -2.28
C LEU A 160 -0.47 8.50 -2.98
N ASN A 161 -0.87 7.23 -2.90
CA ASN A 161 -2.25 6.86 -3.22
C ASN A 161 -3.22 7.40 -2.16
N ALA A 162 -4.50 7.43 -2.48
CA ALA A 162 -5.54 7.75 -1.53
C ALA A 162 -6.49 6.56 -1.34
N PRO A 163 -7.07 6.35 -0.14
CA PRO A 163 -8.16 5.40 0.05
C PRO A 163 -9.36 5.74 -0.84
N ASP A 164 -10.12 4.71 -1.24
CA ASP A 164 -11.39 4.91 -1.92
C ASP A 164 -12.33 5.76 -1.07
N PHE A 165 -13.11 6.64 -1.70
CA PHE A 165 -14.02 7.58 -1.03
C PHE A 165 -15.08 6.89 -0.16
N SER A 166 -15.37 5.62 -0.42
CA SER A 166 -16.29 4.82 0.41
C SER A 166 -15.72 4.48 1.80
N TYR A 167 -14.40 4.65 2.01
CA TYR A 167 -13.79 4.56 3.34
C TYR A 167 -13.90 5.88 4.10
N ASP A 168 -15.14 6.25 4.43
CA ASP A 168 -15.49 7.38 5.28
C ASP A 168 -16.56 6.93 6.29
N PRO A 169 -16.26 6.92 7.61
CA PRO A 169 -17.20 6.42 8.62
C PRO A 169 -18.52 7.20 8.68
N ALA A 170 -18.58 8.42 8.11
CA ALA A 170 -19.82 9.20 8.04
C ALA A 170 -20.82 8.65 7.01
N VAL A 171 -20.35 7.93 5.99
CA VAL A 171 -21.20 7.41 4.90
C VAL A 171 -21.13 5.90 4.72
N ASP A 172 -20.20 5.21 5.38
CA ASP A 172 -20.02 3.76 5.28
C ASP A 172 -21.25 3.01 5.82
N ASP A 173 -22.00 2.34 4.94
CA ASP A 173 -23.22 1.62 5.24
C ASP A 173 -23.00 0.26 5.91
N VAL A 174 -21.76 -0.20 5.99
CA VAL A 174 -21.38 -1.45 6.65
C VAL A 174 -21.35 -1.31 8.18
N LEU A 175 -21.21 -0.08 8.68
CA LEU A 175 -21.07 0.19 10.11
C LEU A 175 -22.40 0.03 10.86
N THR A 176 -22.33 -0.46 12.10
CA THR A 176 -23.47 -0.50 13.01
C THR A 176 -23.97 0.91 13.31
N GLN A 177 -23.05 1.82 13.58
CA GLN A 177 -23.33 3.24 13.77
C GLN A 177 -22.31 4.07 12.96
N ARG A 178 -22.82 4.89 12.04
CA ARG A 178 -22.03 5.87 11.31
C ARG A 178 -21.59 7.00 12.23
N TYR A 179 -20.45 7.61 11.93
CA TYR A 179 -19.91 8.70 12.74
C TYR A 179 -18.99 9.61 11.93
N ASP A 180 -18.79 10.80 12.44
CA ASP A 180 -17.76 11.73 12.06
C ASP A 180 -16.77 11.95 13.22
N ALA A 181 -15.86 12.91 13.07
CA ALA A 181 -14.85 13.18 14.09
C ALA A 181 -15.45 13.71 15.40
N GLU A 182 -16.62 14.38 15.37
CA GLU A 182 -17.22 15.01 16.55
C GLU A 182 -17.91 13.98 17.46
N ASN A 183 -18.52 12.95 16.87
CA ASN A 183 -19.26 11.92 17.62
C ASN A 183 -18.54 10.56 17.66
N ALA A 184 -17.29 10.49 17.18
CA ALA A 184 -16.49 9.26 17.06
C ALA A 184 -16.40 8.46 18.37
N ALA A 185 -16.18 9.12 19.50
CA ALA A 185 -15.96 8.44 20.78
C ALA A 185 -17.13 7.54 21.18
N ALA A 186 -18.38 8.04 21.07
CA ALA A 186 -19.57 7.26 21.40
C ALA A 186 -19.89 6.20 20.35
N ALA A 187 -19.81 6.56 19.08
CA ALA A 187 -20.13 5.66 17.98
C ALA A 187 -19.13 4.50 17.84
N LYS A 188 -17.83 4.76 18.00
CA LYS A 188 -16.79 3.71 18.02
C LYS A 188 -17.01 2.72 19.16
N ARG A 189 -17.48 3.21 20.32
CA ARG A 189 -17.80 2.35 21.48
C ARG A 189 -18.93 1.37 21.15
N GLU A 190 -20.00 1.83 20.48
CA GLU A 190 -21.10 0.95 20.07
C GLU A 190 -20.68 0.02 18.92
N ASN A 191 -19.97 0.51 17.91
CA ASN A 191 -19.41 -0.33 16.85
C ASN A 191 -18.51 -1.44 17.46
N LYS A 192 -17.65 -1.10 18.42
CA LYS A 192 -16.77 -2.05 19.11
C LYS A 192 -17.58 -3.13 19.84
N ARG A 193 -18.59 -2.75 20.60
CA ARG A 193 -19.46 -3.68 21.33
C ARG A 193 -20.06 -4.75 20.41
N VAL A 194 -20.67 -4.31 19.30
CA VAL A 194 -21.31 -5.22 18.33
C VAL A 194 -20.27 -6.06 17.61
N PHE A 195 -19.13 -5.48 17.26
CA PHE A 195 -18.04 -6.16 16.57
C PHE A 195 -17.40 -7.25 17.45
N GLN A 196 -17.15 -6.97 18.74
CA GLN A 196 -16.60 -7.93 19.71
C GLN A 196 -17.49 -9.18 19.79
N GLU A 197 -18.80 -8.99 19.91
CA GLU A 197 -19.77 -10.09 19.92
C GLU A 197 -19.69 -10.92 18.62
N LYS A 198 -19.66 -10.23 17.47
CA LYS A 198 -19.61 -10.85 16.15
C LYS A 198 -18.38 -11.73 15.93
N VAL A 199 -17.21 -11.28 16.42
CA VAL A 199 -15.92 -12.00 16.20
C VAL A 199 -15.51 -12.88 17.38
N GLY A 200 -16.36 -13.06 18.39
CA GLY A 200 -16.10 -13.93 19.55
C GLY A 200 -15.08 -13.39 20.55
N LEU A 201 -14.90 -12.08 20.60
CA LEU A 201 -14.15 -11.41 21.67
C LEU A 201 -15.04 -11.17 22.89
N THR A 202 -14.44 -11.07 24.06
CA THR A 202 -15.18 -10.62 25.26
C THR A 202 -15.76 -9.23 25.02
N VAL A 203 -17.06 -9.09 25.22
CA VAL A 203 -17.74 -7.78 25.03
C VAL A 203 -17.35 -6.83 26.15
N ASP A 204 -16.45 -5.92 25.84
CA ASP A 204 -15.94 -4.89 26.72
C ASP A 204 -15.57 -3.64 25.89
N PRO A 205 -16.48 -2.66 25.73
CA PRO A 205 -16.21 -1.46 24.95
C PRO A 205 -15.07 -0.59 25.50
N ASP A 206 -14.65 -0.82 26.76
CA ASP A 206 -13.54 -0.13 27.39
C ASP A 206 -12.21 -0.84 27.24
N ALA A 207 -12.21 -2.06 26.67
CA ALA A 207 -10.97 -2.77 26.35
C ALA A 207 -10.26 -2.13 25.15
N PRO A 208 -8.92 -1.96 25.18
CA PRO A 208 -8.14 -1.55 24.02
C PRO A 208 -8.17 -2.65 22.95
N LEU A 209 -8.69 -2.34 21.77
CA LEU A 209 -8.81 -3.26 20.66
C LEU A 209 -7.79 -2.92 19.56
N PHE A 210 -6.89 -3.86 19.31
CA PHE A 210 -5.91 -3.81 18.24
C PHE A 210 -6.43 -4.58 17.02
N PHE A 211 -6.17 -4.06 15.83
CA PHE A 211 -6.58 -4.66 14.57
C PHE A 211 -5.40 -4.87 13.62
N TRP A 212 -5.33 -6.05 13.02
CA TRP A 212 -4.40 -6.35 11.92
C TRP A 212 -5.15 -6.39 10.59
N PRO A 213 -4.93 -5.40 9.68
CA PRO A 213 -5.72 -5.23 8.46
C PRO A 213 -5.11 -5.86 7.20
N SER A 214 -3.87 -6.36 7.27
CA SER A 214 -3.07 -6.71 6.10
C SER A 214 -3.00 -8.22 5.91
N ARG A 215 -2.71 -8.67 4.68
CA ARG A 215 -2.38 -10.07 4.41
C ARG A 215 -1.26 -10.54 5.36
N LEU A 216 -1.35 -11.78 5.78
CA LEU A 216 -0.33 -12.39 6.66
C LEU A 216 0.86 -12.92 5.84
N ASP A 217 1.51 -12.00 5.13
CA ASP A 217 2.67 -12.25 4.28
C ASP A 217 3.96 -12.08 5.10
N PRO A 218 4.75 -13.16 5.31
CA PRO A 218 5.95 -13.11 6.12
C PRO A 218 7.11 -12.33 5.49
N VAL A 219 7.11 -12.16 4.16
CA VAL A 219 8.19 -11.44 3.46
C VAL A 219 8.04 -9.94 3.66
N GLN A 220 6.80 -9.45 3.62
CA GLN A 220 6.49 -8.02 3.60
C GLN A 220 5.88 -7.50 4.91
N LYS A 221 4.85 -8.18 5.43
CA LYS A 221 3.94 -7.58 6.43
C LYS A 221 4.36 -7.80 7.89
N GLY A 222 5.34 -8.66 8.15
CA GLY A 222 5.93 -8.87 9.47
C GLY A 222 5.05 -9.61 10.50
N PRO A 223 4.21 -10.59 10.10
CA PRO A 223 3.41 -11.35 11.07
C PRO A 223 4.28 -12.12 12.06
N GLU A 224 5.53 -12.45 11.72
CA GLU A 224 6.49 -13.11 12.59
C GLU A 224 6.86 -12.27 13.82
N LEU A 225 6.94 -10.95 13.69
CA LEU A 225 7.21 -10.09 14.84
C LEU A 225 6.06 -10.17 15.85
N LEU A 226 4.82 -10.16 15.36
CA LEU A 226 3.65 -10.22 16.24
C LEU A 226 3.51 -11.61 16.87
N THR A 227 3.66 -12.71 16.14
CA THR A 227 3.58 -14.06 16.71
C THR A 227 4.59 -14.28 17.83
N ASN A 228 5.82 -13.73 17.68
CA ASN A 228 6.89 -13.88 18.66
C ASN A 228 6.59 -13.19 20.00
N ILE A 229 5.81 -12.12 20.00
CA ILE A 229 5.53 -11.32 21.22
C ILE A 229 4.09 -11.45 21.72
N LEU A 230 3.18 -12.03 20.91
CA LEU A 230 1.72 -11.95 21.11
C LEU A 230 1.28 -12.39 22.50
N TYR A 231 1.64 -13.63 22.90
CA TYR A 231 1.25 -14.16 24.22
C TYR A 231 1.73 -13.27 25.36
N LYS A 232 3.03 -12.92 25.35
CA LYS A 232 3.62 -12.07 26.40
C LYS A 232 2.96 -10.70 26.47
N THR A 233 2.59 -10.14 25.32
CA THR A 233 1.93 -8.83 25.22
C THR A 233 0.51 -8.90 25.77
N LEU A 234 -0.29 -9.88 25.38
CA LEU A 234 -1.63 -10.05 25.92
C LEU A 234 -1.61 -10.31 27.43
N GLU A 235 -0.67 -11.12 27.95
CA GLU A 235 -0.51 -11.34 29.37
C GLU A 235 -0.08 -10.07 30.13
N LYS A 236 0.86 -9.29 29.59
CA LYS A 236 1.28 -8.01 30.17
C LYS A 236 0.09 -7.06 30.39
N TYR A 237 -0.84 -7.03 29.46
CA TYR A 237 -2.01 -6.15 29.48
C TYR A 237 -3.31 -6.88 29.81
N HIS A 238 -3.21 -7.99 30.54
CA HIS A 238 -4.37 -8.78 30.96
C HIS A 238 -5.38 -7.95 31.78
N LYS A 239 -4.89 -7.14 32.72
CA LYS A 239 -5.75 -6.30 33.57
C LYS A 239 -6.55 -5.25 32.82
N GLN A 240 -6.04 -4.79 31.67
CA GLN A 240 -6.71 -3.85 30.76
C GLN A 240 -7.62 -4.56 29.75
N ASN A 241 -7.70 -5.89 29.83
CA ASN A 241 -8.45 -6.70 28.86
C ASN A 241 -8.06 -6.42 27.41
N MET A 242 -6.75 -6.20 27.12
CA MET A 242 -6.27 -5.95 25.78
C MET A 242 -6.73 -7.05 24.82
N GLN A 243 -7.28 -6.65 23.68
CA GLN A 243 -7.80 -7.52 22.66
C GLN A 243 -7.11 -7.28 21.31
N LEU A 244 -7.05 -8.35 20.52
CA LEU A 244 -6.51 -8.31 19.16
C LEU A 244 -7.43 -9.06 18.20
N VAL A 245 -7.70 -8.46 17.05
CA VAL A 245 -8.40 -9.11 15.94
C VAL A 245 -7.56 -9.06 14.67
N LEU A 246 -7.52 -10.19 13.96
CA LEU A 246 -6.97 -10.28 12.61
C LEU A 246 -8.11 -10.57 11.65
N VAL A 247 -8.24 -9.76 10.58
CA VAL A 247 -9.16 -10.02 9.46
C VAL A 247 -8.30 -10.14 8.21
N ALA A 248 -7.71 -11.31 8.00
CA ALA A 248 -6.62 -11.47 7.05
C ALA A 248 -6.41 -12.92 6.61
N ASN A 249 -6.13 -13.13 5.33
CA ASN A 249 -5.67 -14.40 4.79
C ASN A 249 -4.13 -14.45 4.72
N GLY A 250 -3.57 -15.65 4.67
CA GLY A 250 -2.15 -15.88 4.47
C GLY A 250 -1.60 -17.05 5.25
N ALA A 251 -0.37 -17.46 4.93
CA ALA A 251 0.26 -18.66 5.50
C ALA A 251 0.41 -18.62 7.03
N TYR A 252 0.54 -17.43 7.61
CA TYR A 252 0.69 -17.23 9.05
C TYR A 252 -0.62 -17.32 9.85
N GLN A 253 -1.78 -17.39 9.22
CA GLN A 253 -3.06 -17.47 9.91
C GLN A 253 -3.13 -18.68 10.86
N ARG A 254 -2.57 -19.82 10.43
CA ARG A 254 -2.47 -21.02 11.27
C ARG A 254 -1.67 -20.77 12.55
N HIS A 255 -0.54 -20.06 12.48
CA HIS A 255 0.29 -19.77 13.64
C HIS A 255 -0.48 -18.98 14.70
N PHE A 256 -1.29 -18.00 14.28
CA PHE A 256 -2.13 -17.24 15.22
C PHE A 256 -3.23 -18.11 15.85
N ARG A 257 -3.83 -19.02 15.09
CA ARG A 257 -4.81 -20.00 15.62
C ARG A 257 -4.16 -20.98 16.59
N ASP A 258 -2.95 -21.44 16.30
CA ASP A 258 -2.20 -22.33 17.21
C ASP A 258 -1.86 -21.61 18.53
N ILE A 259 -1.45 -20.33 18.50
CA ILE A 259 -1.20 -19.52 19.70
C ILE A 259 -2.48 -19.31 20.49
N LEU A 260 -3.61 -19.00 19.81
CA LEU A 260 -4.93 -18.87 20.44
C LEU A 260 -5.29 -20.11 21.26
N GLN A 261 -5.16 -21.30 20.65
CA GLN A 261 -5.51 -22.58 21.29
C GLN A 261 -4.52 -22.97 22.40
N MET A 262 -3.22 -22.83 22.14
CA MET A 262 -2.15 -23.23 23.07
C MET A 262 -2.20 -22.47 24.39
N HIS A 263 -2.59 -21.19 24.33
CA HIS A 263 -2.58 -20.28 25.47
C HIS A 263 -3.98 -19.90 25.97
N ASP A 264 -5.03 -20.56 25.46
CA ASP A 264 -6.43 -20.30 25.86
C ASP A 264 -6.80 -18.80 25.80
N LEU A 265 -6.47 -18.16 24.67
CA LEU A 265 -6.68 -16.72 24.50
C LEU A 265 -8.09 -16.38 23.98
N TYR A 266 -9.06 -17.28 24.12
CA TYR A 266 -10.44 -17.05 23.73
C TYR A 266 -11.00 -15.79 24.43
N GLY A 267 -11.76 -15.00 23.64
CA GLY A 267 -12.28 -13.72 24.10
C GLY A 267 -11.28 -12.56 24.07
N ARG A 268 -9.98 -12.80 23.85
CA ARG A 268 -8.94 -11.74 23.76
C ARG A 268 -8.22 -11.72 22.40
N LEU A 269 -8.21 -12.82 21.67
CA LEU A 269 -7.67 -12.96 20.33
C LEU A 269 -8.74 -13.54 19.42
N SER A 270 -8.95 -12.89 18.25
CA SER A 270 -9.80 -13.42 17.19
C SER A 270 -9.05 -13.45 15.86
N VAL A 271 -9.15 -14.57 15.13
CA VAL A 271 -8.48 -14.81 13.85
C VAL A 271 -9.53 -15.13 12.80
N CYS A 272 -9.91 -14.12 12.04
CA CYS A 272 -10.91 -14.20 10.99
C CYS A 272 -10.28 -14.29 9.61
N ASP A 273 -10.94 -14.96 8.68
CA ASP A 273 -10.61 -14.90 7.27
C ASP A 273 -10.89 -13.48 6.74
N PHE A 274 -10.21 -13.10 5.66
CA PHE A 274 -10.43 -11.79 5.08
C PHE A 274 -11.86 -11.69 4.52
N ASP A 275 -12.54 -10.67 4.98
CA ASP A 275 -13.84 -10.21 4.50
C ASP A 275 -13.84 -8.69 4.52
N GLU A 276 -14.19 -8.04 3.41
CA GLU A 276 -14.12 -6.58 3.30
C GLU A 276 -15.07 -5.87 4.28
N ARG A 277 -16.31 -6.39 4.42
CA ARG A 277 -17.30 -5.79 5.34
C ARG A 277 -16.84 -5.93 6.79
N LEU A 278 -16.28 -7.09 7.15
CA LEU A 278 -15.71 -7.32 8.48
C LEU A 278 -14.50 -6.42 8.73
N SER A 279 -13.66 -6.22 7.73
CA SER A 279 -12.50 -5.31 7.80
C SER A 279 -12.94 -3.86 8.03
N ARG A 280 -13.99 -3.37 7.34
CA ARG A 280 -14.57 -2.03 7.56
C ARG A 280 -15.11 -1.87 8.99
N GLN A 281 -15.81 -2.88 9.49
CA GLN A 281 -16.27 -2.92 10.88
C GLN A 281 -15.11 -2.93 11.86
N ALA A 282 -14.00 -3.65 11.57
CA ALA A 282 -12.81 -3.65 12.39
C ALA A 282 -12.14 -2.27 12.48
N TYR A 283 -12.01 -1.52 11.37
CA TYR A 283 -11.53 -0.13 11.40
C TYR A 283 -12.37 0.76 12.31
N ALA A 284 -13.71 0.65 12.22
CA ALA A 284 -14.61 1.46 13.03
C ALA A 284 -14.57 1.09 14.51
N SER A 285 -14.24 -0.15 14.84
CA SER A 285 -14.29 -0.70 16.19
C SER A 285 -12.94 -0.63 16.91
N SER A 286 -11.83 -0.74 16.18
CA SER A 286 -10.49 -0.77 16.79
C SER A 286 -10.03 0.61 17.25
N ASP A 287 -9.19 0.61 18.28
CA ASP A 287 -8.50 1.80 18.77
C ASP A 287 -7.13 1.95 18.10
N PHE A 288 -6.51 0.82 17.77
CA PHE A 288 -5.18 0.75 17.22
C PHE A 288 -5.09 -0.19 16.04
N LEU A 289 -4.24 0.15 15.08
CA LEU A 289 -3.99 -0.60 13.86
C LEU A 289 -2.54 -1.09 13.81
N LEU A 290 -2.29 -2.38 13.58
CA LEU A 290 -0.95 -2.96 13.54
C LEU A 290 -0.44 -3.10 12.11
N MET A 291 0.65 -2.41 11.77
CA MET A 291 1.32 -2.51 10.48
C MET A 291 2.86 -2.59 10.64
N PRO A 292 3.39 -3.68 11.19
CA PRO A 292 4.83 -3.86 11.36
C PRO A 292 5.49 -4.35 10.07
N SER A 293 5.16 -3.72 8.93
CA SER A 293 5.69 -4.10 7.63
C SER A 293 7.20 -3.91 7.56
N ARG A 294 7.94 -4.88 6.98
CA ARG A 294 9.37 -4.76 6.73
C ARG A 294 9.66 -3.68 5.69
N PHE A 295 8.81 -3.60 4.68
CA PHE A 295 8.76 -2.54 3.68
C PHE A 295 7.32 -2.30 3.25
N GLU A 296 6.99 -1.06 2.91
CA GLU A 296 5.63 -0.70 2.50
C GLU A 296 5.70 0.39 1.42
N PRO A 297 5.44 0.07 0.15
CA PRO A 297 5.50 1.08 -0.92
C PRO A 297 4.61 2.28 -0.67
N CYS A 298 3.37 2.08 -0.27
CA CYS A 298 2.42 3.12 0.11
C CYS A 298 1.74 2.81 1.43
N GLY A 299 1.00 1.69 1.45
CA GLY A 299 0.03 1.37 2.49
C GLY A 299 -1.24 2.23 2.38
N LEU A 300 -2.38 1.58 2.36
CA LEU A 300 -3.68 2.25 2.49
C LEU A 300 -4.28 2.06 3.89
N PRO A 301 -4.06 0.91 4.56
CA PRO A 301 -4.69 0.63 5.84
C PRO A 301 -4.42 1.68 6.92
N GLN A 302 -3.20 2.23 7.01
CA GLN A 302 -2.88 3.27 8.00
C GLN A 302 -3.64 4.59 7.72
N MET A 303 -3.84 4.94 6.46
CA MET A 303 -4.62 6.12 6.08
C MET A 303 -6.10 5.92 6.41
N ILE A 304 -6.64 4.74 6.10
CA ILE A 304 -8.01 4.34 6.46
C ILE A 304 -8.15 4.35 7.99
N GLY A 305 -7.20 3.75 8.71
CA GLY A 305 -7.19 3.76 10.18
C GLY A 305 -7.32 5.15 10.76
N VAL A 306 -6.51 6.10 10.29
CA VAL A 306 -6.54 7.51 10.70
C VAL A 306 -7.92 8.15 10.43
N ILE A 307 -8.51 7.90 9.24
CA ILE A 307 -9.85 8.42 8.87
C ILE A 307 -10.94 7.84 9.82
N TYR A 308 -10.80 6.57 10.22
CA TYR A 308 -11.75 5.89 11.12
C TYR A 308 -11.43 6.09 12.62
N GLY A 309 -10.36 6.83 12.95
CA GLY A 309 -9.93 7.02 14.33
C GLY A 309 -9.36 5.75 15.00
N SER A 310 -8.74 4.87 14.19
CA SER A 310 -7.94 3.73 14.64
C SER A 310 -6.48 4.07 14.42
N LEU A 311 -5.73 4.31 15.50
CA LEU A 311 -4.39 4.89 15.44
C LEU A 311 -3.35 3.86 14.97
N PRO A 312 -2.59 4.11 13.88
CA PRO A 312 -1.65 3.15 13.35
C PRO A 312 -0.38 3.00 14.19
N LEU A 313 0.06 1.75 14.42
CA LEU A 313 1.37 1.38 14.92
C LEU A 313 2.17 0.83 13.73
N VAL A 314 3.22 1.51 13.34
CA VAL A 314 3.92 1.22 12.08
C VAL A 314 5.42 1.10 12.27
N HIS A 315 6.06 0.27 11.43
CA HIS A 315 7.49 0.33 11.20
C HIS A 315 7.82 1.54 10.31
N ASP A 316 8.90 2.24 10.64
CA ASP A 316 9.35 3.47 9.96
C ASP A 316 9.98 3.15 8.59
N THR A 317 9.15 2.94 7.55
CA THR A 317 9.57 2.59 6.19
C THR A 317 8.57 3.04 5.13
N GLY A 318 9.06 3.42 3.96
CA GLY A 318 8.27 3.74 2.77
C GLY A 318 7.07 4.65 3.04
N GLY A 319 5.90 4.26 2.53
CA GLY A 319 4.67 5.05 2.70
C GLY A 319 4.18 5.14 4.15
N LEU A 320 4.59 4.25 5.04
CA LEU A 320 4.29 4.37 6.47
C LEU A 320 5.05 5.55 7.08
N HIS A 321 6.32 5.76 6.70
CA HIS A 321 7.10 6.94 7.07
C HIS A 321 6.42 8.24 6.60
N ASP A 322 5.93 8.26 5.36
CA ASP A 322 5.36 9.48 4.75
C ASP A 322 3.97 9.84 5.31
N THR A 323 3.28 8.88 5.93
CA THR A 323 1.88 9.04 6.34
C THR A 323 1.64 9.02 7.85
N VAL A 324 2.56 8.46 8.63
CA VAL A 324 2.42 8.31 10.08
C VAL A 324 3.56 9.03 10.80
N GLU A 325 3.20 9.97 11.66
CA GLU A 325 4.09 10.66 12.58
C GLU A 325 3.81 10.19 14.01
N HIS A 326 4.88 9.99 14.80
CA HIS A 326 4.73 9.58 16.20
C HIS A 326 3.99 10.64 17.02
N ILE A 327 2.97 10.21 17.76
CA ILE A 327 2.09 11.11 18.51
C ILE A 327 2.85 11.85 19.61
N ASN A 328 2.63 13.17 19.67
CA ASN A 328 3.17 14.03 20.71
C ASN A 328 2.01 14.82 21.35
N LEU A 329 1.50 14.33 22.47
CA LEU A 329 0.36 14.93 23.18
C LEU A 329 0.63 16.37 23.66
N LYS A 330 1.89 16.69 24.00
CA LYS A 330 2.25 18.05 24.47
C LYS A 330 2.24 19.06 23.33
N ALA A 331 2.69 18.64 22.16
CA ALA A 331 2.70 19.49 20.96
C ALA A 331 1.37 19.45 20.18
N GLY A 332 0.51 18.48 20.42
CA GLY A 332 -0.70 18.25 19.63
C GLY A 332 -0.41 17.83 18.19
N THR A 333 0.67 17.07 17.97
CA THR A 333 1.11 16.58 16.65
C THR A 333 1.18 15.07 16.60
N GLY A 334 1.39 14.53 15.38
CA GLY A 334 1.44 13.09 15.13
C GLY A 334 0.06 12.44 15.04
N ASN A 335 0.02 11.24 14.50
CA ASN A 335 -1.24 10.53 14.22
C ASN A 335 -1.15 9.01 14.46
N GLY A 336 -0.04 8.53 15.05
CA GLY A 336 0.16 7.11 15.32
C GLY A 336 1.42 6.84 16.13
N PHE A 337 1.90 5.60 16.11
CA PHE A 337 3.05 5.14 16.86
C PHE A 337 4.07 4.54 15.90
N VAL A 338 5.27 5.13 15.84
CA VAL A 338 6.30 4.76 14.86
C VAL A 338 7.48 4.11 15.57
N PHE A 339 7.84 2.88 15.20
CA PHE A 339 9.07 2.23 15.66
C PHE A 339 10.08 2.10 14.52
N ARG A 340 11.34 2.41 14.79
CA ARG A 340 12.40 2.50 13.77
C ARG A 340 13.15 1.20 13.55
N ARG A 341 13.28 0.37 14.58
CA ARG A 341 14.01 -0.89 14.48
C ARG A 341 13.05 -2.02 14.20
N TYR A 342 13.18 -2.65 13.02
CA TYR A 342 12.42 -3.84 12.67
C TYR A 342 12.84 -5.02 13.56
N SER A 343 12.20 -5.13 14.71
CA SER A 343 12.47 -6.19 15.70
C SER A 343 11.28 -6.41 16.62
N ASN A 344 11.31 -7.54 17.35
CA ASN A 344 10.29 -7.86 18.36
C ASN A 344 10.21 -6.78 19.45
N GLU A 345 11.36 -6.25 19.89
CA GLU A 345 11.45 -5.20 20.90
C GLU A 345 10.88 -3.87 20.37
N GLY A 346 11.13 -3.56 19.07
CA GLY A 346 10.59 -2.38 18.42
C GLY A 346 9.06 -2.40 18.37
N LEU A 347 8.47 -3.51 17.94
CA LEU A 347 7.02 -3.67 17.91
C LEU A 347 6.42 -3.67 19.33
N ALA A 348 7.05 -4.38 20.28
CA ALA A 348 6.60 -4.38 21.69
C ALA A 348 6.63 -2.97 22.29
N TRP A 349 7.67 -2.19 22.01
CA TRP A 349 7.77 -0.79 22.43
C TRP A 349 6.63 0.06 21.85
N ALA A 350 6.31 -0.08 20.57
CA ALA A 350 5.22 0.67 19.96
C ALA A 350 3.84 0.31 20.55
N ILE A 351 3.63 -0.97 20.88
CA ILE A 351 2.42 -1.40 21.61
C ILE A 351 2.40 -0.78 23.01
N ASP A 352 3.53 -0.73 23.71
CA ASP A 352 3.64 -0.09 25.02
C ASP A 352 3.32 1.42 24.96
N GLU A 353 3.76 2.14 23.91
CA GLU A 353 3.40 3.55 23.67
C GLU A 353 1.88 3.70 23.43
N ALA A 354 1.29 2.83 22.61
CA ALA A 354 -0.16 2.83 22.38
C ALA A 354 -0.94 2.57 23.67
N MET A 355 -0.48 1.64 24.51
CA MET A 355 -1.09 1.35 25.81
C MET A 355 -0.89 2.49 26.82
N ARG A 356 0.20 3.25 26.77
CA ARG A 356 0.36 4.50 27.55
C ARG A 356 -0.65 5.56 27.11
N PHE A 357 -0.81 5.75 25.79
CA PHE A 357 -1.86 6.63 25.27
C PHE A 357 -3.26 6.18 25.72
N TRP A 358 -3.52 4.87 25.71
CA TRP A 358 -4.81 4.32 26.18
C TRP A 358 -5.10 4.65 27.65
N GLN A 359 -4.08 4.81 28.50
CA GLN A 359 -4.19 5.17 29.90
C GLN A 359 -4.42 6.67 30.14
N GLU A 360 -4.29 7.52 29.13
CA GLU A 360 -4.65 8.92 29.23
C GLU A 360 -6.15 9.10 29.51
N PRO A 361 -6.56 10.23 30.13
CA PRO A 361 -7.97 10.53 30.35
C PRO A 361 -8.80 10.43 29.06
N ALA A 362 -10.04 9.95 29.19
CA ALA A 362 -10.92 9.72 28.03
C ALA A 362 -11.10 10.98 27.17
N GLU A 363 -11.18 12.15 27.80
CA GLU A 363 -11.31 13.45 27.11
C GLU A 363 -10.06 13.79 26.29
N VAL A 364 -8.85 13.45 26.80
CA VAL A 364 -7.58 13.64 26.08
C VAL A 364 -7.56 12.74 24.85
N ARG A 365 -7.88 11.46 25.02
CA ARG A 365 -7.94 10.50 23.92
C ARG A 365 -8.95 10.91 22.86
N ALA A 366 -10.16 11.29 23.28
CA ALA A 366 -11.23 11.73 22.37
C ALA A 366 -10.82 12.95 21.54
N ARG A 367 -10.25 13.96 22.20
CA ARG A 367 -9.72 15.16 21.53
C ARG A 367 -8.67 14.85 20.48
N GLU A 368 -7.70 13.99 20.81
CA GLU A 368 -6.62 13.61 19.88
C GLU A 368 -7.16 12.77 18.72
N VAL A 369 -8.06 11.83 18.97
CA VAL A 369 -8.72 11.05 17.90
C VAL A 369 -9.50 11.96 16.96
N THR A 370 -10.28 12.92 17.48
CA THR A 370 -10.99 13.93 16.67
C THR A 370 -10.03 14.71 15.78
N ARG A 371 -8.95 15.26 16.35
CA ARG A 371 -7.93 15.99 15.61
C ARG A 371 -7.32 15.15 14.48
N ILE A 372 -6.94 13.91 14.80
CA ILE A 372 -6.31 12.97 13.88
C ILE A 372 -7.26 12.59 12.74
N MET A 373 -8.54 12.34 13.02
CA MET A 373 -9.55 12.04 11.99
C MET A 373 -9.74 13.21 11.03
N LEU A 374 -9.82 14.45 11.54
CA LEU A 374 -9.96 15.65 10.71
C LEU A 374 -8.74 15.87 9.82
N ASP A 375 -7.52 15.75 10.37
CA ASP A 375 -6.27 15.84 9.61
C ASP A 375 -6.18 14.73 8.54
N GLY A 376 -6.50 13.50 8.91
CA GLY A 376 -6.47 12.35 8.00
C GLY A 376 -7.42 12.52 6.82
N LYS A 377 -8.65 12.96 7.05
CA LYS A 377 -9.63 13.22 6.00
C LYS A 377 -9.19 14.36 5.07
N ALA A 378 -8.52 15.38 5.61
CA ALA A 378 -7.99 16.49 4.81
C ALA A 378 -6.77 16.09 3.96
N ARG A 379 -5.92 15.17 4.45
CA ARG A 379 -4.66 14.78 3.79
C ARG A 379 -4.81 13.59 2.84
N PHE A 380 -5.58 12.57 3.23
CA PHE A 380 -5.63 11.28 2.56
C PHE A 380 -6.90 11.13 1.71
N ASN A 381 -6.99 11.92 0.64
CA ASN A 381 -8.14 11.88 -0.28
C ASN A 381 -7.70 12.03 -1.74
N HIS A 382 -8.60 11.65 -2.64
CA HIS A 382 -8.33 11.65 -4.08
C HIS A 382 -8.03 13.03 -4.66
N ASN A 383 -8.58 14.12 -4.09
CA ASN A 383 -8.32 15.47 -4.59
C ASN A 383 -6.86 15.87 -4.39
N VAL A 384 -6.28 15.54 -3.21
CA VAL A 384 -4.87 15.76 -2.90
C VAL A 384 -3.98 14.92 -3.83
N CYS A 385 -4.29 13.62 -3.96
CA CYS A 385 -3.55 12.73 -4.86
C CYS A 385 -3.61 13.20 -6.32
N ALA A 386 -4.80 13.55 -6.82
CA ALA A 386 -5.00 14.02 -8.19
C ALA A 386 -4.25 15.33 -8.47
N GLN A 387 -4.18 16.25 -7.49
CA GLN A 387 -3.43 17.51 -7.66
C GLN A 387 -1.95 17.22 -7.92
N HIS A 388 -1.33 16.28 -7.19
CA HIS A 388 0.07 15.90 -7.44
C HIS A 388 0.27 15.30 -8.84
N TYR A 389 -0.69 14.49 -9.34
CA TYR A 389 -0.62 14.00 -10.72
C TYR A 389 -0.81 15.11 -11.75
N ILE A 390 -1.73 16.06 -11.52
CA ILE A 390 -1.91 17.22 -12.39
C ILE A 390 -0.62 18.05 -12.47
N ASP A 391 0.03 18.30 -11.33
CA ASP A 391 1.28 19.08 -11.29
C ASP A 391 2.39 18.41 -12.12
N ILE A 392 2.54 17.07 -12.04
CA ILE A 392 3.55 16.37 -12.85
C ILE A 392 3.17 16.33 -14.33
N TYR A 393 1.89 16.18 -14.68
CA TYR A 393 1.44 16.24 -16.07
C TYR A 393 1.67 17.63 -16.67
N GLU A 394 1.40 18.72 -15.93
CA GLU A 394 1.68 20.08 -16.36
C GLU A 394 3.19 20.32 -16.57
N LYS A 395 4.04 19.78 -15.66
CA LYS A 395 5.50 19.79 -15.81
C LYS A 395 5.94 19.09 -17.09
N MET A 396 5.39 17.89 -17.36
CA MET A 396 5.72 17.09 -18.54
C MET A 396 5.26 17.75 -19.84
N LEU A 397 4.06 18.32 -19.87
CA LEU A 397 3.46 18.95 -21.05
C LEU A 397 3.89 20.43 -21.22
N ARG A 398 4.55 21.01 -20.22
CA ARG A 398 4.96 22.41 -20.18
C ARG A 398 3.78 23.38 -20.43
N ARG A 399 2.58 23.02 -19.98
CA ARG A 399 1.36 23.83 -20.09
C ARG A 399 0.42 23.55 -18.92
N LYS A 400 -0.41 24.54 -18.56
CA LYS A 400 -1.46 24.34 -17.57
C LYS A 400 -2.59 23.48 -18.12
N LEU A 401 -3.04 22.49 -17.35
CA LEU A 401 -4.18 21.63 -17.66
C LEU A 401 -5.47 22.14 -17.04
N VAL A 402 -5.36 22.76 -15.87
CA VAL A 402 -6.50 23.35 -15.15
C VAL A 402 -6.39 24.86 -15.26
N LYS A 403 -7.44 25.51 -15.75
CA LYS A 403 -7.52 26.98 -15.72
C LYS A 403 -7.68 27.42 -14.28
N PRO A 404 -6.91 28.40 -13.81
CA PRO A 404 -7.21 29.00 -12.51
C PRO A 404 -8.63 29.60 -12.58
N PHE A 405 -9.45 29.25 -11.57
CA PHE A 405 -10.77 29.85 -11.40
C PHE A 405 -10.66 31.31 -11.04
#